data_f10759db8cf5d7091515bb86115a64e3
#
_entry.id   f10759db8cf5d7091515bb86115a64e3
#
_cell.length_a   1.000
_cell.length_b   1.000
_cell.length_c   1.000
_cell.angle_alpha   90.00
_cell.angle_beta   90.00
_cell.angle_gamma   90.00
#
_symmetry.space_group_name_H-M   'P 1'
#
loop_
_entity.id
_entity.type
_entity.pdbx_description
1 polymer ?
#
loop_
_entity_poly.entity_id
_entity_poly.type
_entity_poly.pdbx_seq_one_letter_code
_entity_poly.pdbx_strand_id
1 'polypeptide(L)'
;MSERQSPGFLDAVATAFLRRRLHSRRLRVAALRGLTTVSNGAGDGLQMDFDHAASCFAHATPWMAAHTKGLATAPVPPAEPPRVPPLSIVIMVIGSRGDIQPFIPIGRRLAERHRVRIATHREFRPMVERAGLEFYPLGGDPHEMMEYIVKTRGSIVPTRLGQLWEDVPKKRAMIAEILASTWRACTEPDPEGPEAQPFRADLIVANPPSYGHIHCAEALHTPLHMIFTMPWTATTAFPHPFARIDPGTYRPIENFFSYGIVDLLVWAGIGDLVDDFRTKTLNLSPITLADGASLLDDYEVPFTYLWPESLVPKPKEWGPHIDLANFIEYEQAHTYQPPQSLLDFLAAGEAPIYVGFGSVVAEDPAALTRTIFTALDKANARGIVSQGWAHLGNVAPPPNIYVIGDVPHDWLFARCRAVCHHGGAGTTSAGLRAGLPTVVVPFFGDQFFWGRVVADAGAGPEPIPIDRLTTEALTAAFDACRRQQVRERASELGGRLRAINGVELAVHSIERHLPAPAMYCSENPDHLAVLFCDRCGVRLCGRCSRLAHAGHVVHPYRYVDWGGGSPHGLVGELADLVGDAAQALHAGLAELVPSVTSSRDGVVFSDGESPSNADRGDPIRKLRRWLASW
;
A
#
# COMPACT_ATOMS: atom_id res chain seq x y z
N MET A 1 -39.34 -23.52 -18.14
CA MET A 1 -39.25 -22.28 -17.33
C MET A 1 -37.77 -22.07 -17.05
N SER A 2 -37.10 -21.19 -17.79
CA SER A 2 -35.68 -20.90 -17.60
C SER A 2 -35.56 -19.80 -16.54
N GLU A 3 -34.92 -20.13 -15.45
CA GLU A 3 -34.53 -19.16 -14.41
C GLU A 3 -33.62 -18.10 -15.06
N ARG A 4 -34.08 -16.86 -15.09
CA ARG A 4 -33.24 -15.71 -15.39
C ARG A 4 -32.41 -15.45 -14.13
N GLN A 5 -31.16 -15.86 -14.14
CA GLN A 5 -30.19 -15.41 -13.14
C GLN A 5 -29.99 -13.89 -13.32
N SER A 6 -30.11 -13.17 -12.22
CA SER A 6 -29.77 -11.74 -12.18
C SER A 6 -28.27 -11.54 -12.45
N PRO A 7 -27.88 -10.53 -13.24
CA PRO A 7 -26.48 -10.27 -13.55
C PRO A 7 -25.70 -9.97 -12.26
N GLY A 8 -24.51 -10.57 -12.13
CA GLY A 8 -23.61 -10.33 -11.00
C GLY A 8 -23.00 -8.93 -11.03
N PHE A 9 -22.40 -8.53 -9.92
CA PHE A 9 -21.74 -7.22 -9.78
C PHE A 9 -20.76 -6.90 -10.93
N LEU A 10 -19.93 -7.89 -11.30
CA LEU A 10 -18.98 -7.75 -12.41
C LEU A 10 -19.67 -7.58 -13.78
N ASP A 11 -20.85 -8.17 -13.96
CA ASP A 11 -21.66 -7.95 -15.17
C ASP A 11 -22.19 -6.51 -15.23
N ALA A 12 -22.53 -5.91 -14.09
CA ALA A 12 -22.98 -4.52 -14.02
C ALA A 12 -21.83 -3.57 -14.35
N VAL A 13 -20.64 -3.81 -13.80
CA VAL A 13 -19.40 -3.06 -14.09
C VAL A 13 -19.04 -3.14 -15.57
N ALA A 14 -18.99 -4.36 -16.12
CA ALA A 14 -18.70 -4.56 -17.52
C ALA A 14 -19.76 -3.96 -18.46
N THR A 15 -21.03 -4.00 -18.05
CA THR A 15 -22.14 -3.41 -18.82
C THR A 15 -22.04 -1.89 -18.85
N ALA A 16 -21.69 -1.25 -17.74
CA ALA A 16 -21.49 0.19 -17.69
C ALA A 16 -20.30 0.61 -18.56
N PHE A 17 -19.17 -0.11 -18.48
CA PHE A 17 -17.99 0.08 -19.36
C PHE A 17 -18.33 0.04 -20.82
N LEU A 18 -19.05 -0.97 -21.23
CA LEU A 18 -19.37 -1.21 -22.63
C LEU A 18 -20.44 -0.25 -23.17
N ARG A 19 -21.36 0.23 -22.34
CA ARG A 19 -22.38 1.22 -22.73
C ARG A 19 -21.78 2.57 -23.11
N ARG A 20 -20.74 3.00 -22.43
CA ARG A 20 -20.18 4.35 -22.63
C ARG A 20 -19.21 4.42 -23.81
N ARG A 21 -18.43 3.36 -24.10
CA ARG A 21 -17.37 3.37 -25.11
C ARG A 21 -17.59 2.56 -26.38
N LEU A 22 -18.48 1.59 -26.38
CA LEU A 22 -18.67 0.75 -27.55
C LEU A 22 -19.95 1.13 -28.29
N HIS A 23 -19.82 1.89 -29.37
CA HIS A 23 -20.94 2.23 -30.27
C HIS A 23 -21.50 1.00 -31.02
N SER A 24 -20.84 -0.15 -30.94
CA SER A 24 -21.24 -1.38 -31.63
C SER A 24 -22.03 -2.33 -30.73
N ARG A 25 -23.26 -2.63 -31.13
CA ARG A 25 -24.15 -3.59 -30.45
C ARG A 25 -23.58 -5.00 -30.33
N ARG A 26 -22.72 -5.43 -31.27
CA ARG A 26 -22.11 -6.76 -31.29
C ARG A 26 -21.02 -6.92 -30.21
N LEU A 27 -20.19 -5.90 -30.00
CA LEU A 27 -19.15 -5.92 -28.96
C LEU A 27 -19.75 -5.91 -27.56
N ARG A 28 -20.86 -5.18 -27.34
CA ARG A 28 -21.60 -5.16 -26.06
C ARG A 28 -22.12 -6.55 -25.66
N VAL A 29 -22.64 -7.30 -26.59
CA VAL A 29 -23.21 -8.64 -26.34
C VAL A 29 -22.11 -9.69 -26.10
N ALA A 30 -20.97 -9.59 -26.77
CA ALA A 30 -19.84 -10.50 -26.59
C ALA A 30 -19.19 -10.33 -25.20
N ALA A 31 -19.00 -9.09 -24.76
CA ALA A 31 -18.42 -8.82 -23.44
C ALA A 31 -19.34 -9.25 -22.28
N LEU A 32 -20.66 -9.07 -22.40
CA LEU A 32 -21.65 -9.52 -21.41
C LEU A 32 -21.65 -11.05 -21.25
N ARG A 33 -21.37 -11.81 -22.31
CA ARG A 33 -21.31 -13.27 -22.26
C ARG A 33 -20.01 -13.82 -21.67
N GLY A 34 -18.95 -13.03 -21.68
CA GLY A 34 -17.63 -13.44 -21.21
C GLY A 34 -17.35 -13.21 -19.71
N LEU A 35 -18.16 -12.37 -19.04
CA LEU A 35 -17.92 -11.97 -17.65
C LEU A 35 -18.77 -12.74 -16.62
N THR A 36 -19.52 -13.76 -17.05
CA THR A 36 -20.56 -14.42 -16.23
C THR A 36 -20.10 -15.61 -15.40
N THR A 37 -18.81 -15.97 -15.40
CA THR A 37 -18.32 -17.09 -14.57
C THR A 37 -17.51 -16.59 -13.39
N VAL A 38 -18.20 -16.27 -12.31
CA VAL A 38 -17.59 -16.21 -10.96
C VAL A 38 -17.68 -17.62 -10.40
N SER A 39 -16.60 -18.39 -10.46
CA SER A 39 -16.54 -19.69 -9.80
C SER A 39 -16.20 -19.49 -8.32
N ASN A 40 -17.08 -19.91 -7.42
CA ASN A 40 -16.74 -20.12 -6.02
C ASN A 40 -15.84 -21.37 -5.95
N GLY A 41 -14.56 -21.19 -6.19
CA GLY A 41 -13.56 -22.22 -5.89
C GLY A 41 -13.50 -22.46 -4.39
N ALA A 42 -13.19 -23.67 -3.98
CA ALA A 42 -13.10 -24.12 -2.58
C ALA A 42 -11.90 -23.49 -1.84
N GLY A 43 -11.82 -22.18 -1.84
CA GLY A 43 -10.85 -21.34 -1.14
C GLY A 43 -11.47 -19.95 -0.95
N ASP A 44 -11.54 -19.50 0.28
CA ASP A 44 -12.17 -18.26 0.72
C ASP A 44 -11.60 -17.01 0.01
N GLY A 45 -12.07 -16.65 -1.18
CA GLY A 45 -11.68 -15.45 -1.92
C GLY A 45 -12.46 -15.30 -3.21
N LEU A 46 -12.66 -14.05 -3.63
CA LEU A 46 -13.19 -13.72 -4.95
C LEU A 46 -12.12 -14.08 -5.99
N GLN A 47 -12.27 -15.19 -6.68
CA GLN A 47 -11.43 -15.57 -7.80
C GLN A 47 -12.11 -15.07 -9.08
N MET A 48 -11.49 -14.11 -9.77
CA MET A 48 -12.00 -13.60 -11.04
C MET A 48 -11.43 -14.45 -12.17
N ASP A 49 -12.33 -15.05 -12.95
CA ASP A 49 -11.95 -15.77 -14.17
C ASP A 49 -12.05 -14.81 -15.36
N PHE A 50 -10.88 -14.42 -15.89
CA PHE A 50 -10.76 -13.50 -17.01
C PHE A 50 -10.60 -14.19 -18.36
N ASP A 51 -10.69 -15.52 -18.44
CA ASP A 51 -10.42 -16.26 -19.68
C ASP A 51 -11.31 -15.86 -20.86
N HIS A 52 -12.55 -15.46 -20.59
CA HIS A 52 -13.46 -14.96 -21.61
C HIS A 52 -13.35 -13.45 -21.87
N ALA A 53 -12.90 -12.67 -20.89
CA ALA A 53 -12.69 -11.23 -21.05
C ALA A 53 -11.56 -10.91 -22.04
N ALA A 54 -10.54 -11.75 -22.12
CA ALA A 54 -9.40 -11.54 -23.01
C ALA A 54 -9.78 -11.42 -24.50
N SER A 55 -10.80 -12.13 -24.96
CA SER A 55 -11.27 -12.01 -26.37
C SER A 55 -11.99 -10.69 -26.64
N CYS A 56 -12.65 -10.11 -25.61
CA CYS A 56 -13.32 -8.82 -25.70
C CYS A 56 -12.33 -7.66 -25.66
N PHE A 57 -11.22 -7.82 -24.94
CA PHE A 57 -10.17 -6.80 -24.78
C PHE A 57 -9.09 -6.87 -25.86
N ALA A 58 -9.03 -7.92 -26.69
CA ALA A 58 -8.14 -7.96 -27.86
C ALA A 58 -8.30 -6.76 -28.80
N HIS A 59 -9.45 -6.10 -28.77
CA HIS A 59 -9.73 -4.89 -29.53
C HIS A 59 -9.31 -3.59 -28.82
N ALA A 60 -9.02 -3.63 -27.51
CA ALA A 60 -8.44 -2.50 -26.76
C ALA A 60 -6.92 -2.40 -26.95
N THR A 61 -6.26 -3.48 -27.37
CA THR A 61 -4.81 -3.56 -27.56
C THR A 61 -4.24 -2.49 -28.52
N PRO A 62 -4.87 -2.15 -29.66
CA PRO A 62 -4.40 -1.09 -30.54
C PRO A 62 -4.47 0.30 -29.89
N TRP A 63 -5.47 0.56 -29.05
CA TRP A 63 -5.63 1.82 -28.33
C TRP A 63 -4.59 1.94 -27.20
N MET A 64 -4.37 0.89 -26.41
CA MET A 64 -3.29 0.84 -25.40
C MET A 64 -1.92 1.03 -26.05
N ALA A 65 -1.66 0.36 -27.20
CA ALA A 65 -0.41 0.54 -27.95
C ALA A 65 -0.24 1.96 -28.52
N ALA A 66 -1.30 2.66 -28.83
CA ALA A 66 -1.25 4.04 -29.30
C ALA A 66 -0.92 5.03 -28.17
N HIS A 67 -1.42 4.78 -26.94
CA HIS A 67 -1.15 5.65 -25.78
C HIS A 67 0.23 5.38 -25.16
N THR A 68 0.75 4.14 -25.24
CA THR A 68 2.10 3.81 -24.76
C THR A 68 3.21 4.27 -25.72
N LYS A 69 2.91 4.51 -26.99
CA LYS A 69 3.92 4.98 -27.96
C LYS A 69 4.40 6.42 -27.76
N GLY A 70 3.65 7.24 -27.01
CA GLY A 70 4.01 8.65 -26.77
C GLY A 70 4.96 8.88 -25.59
N LEU A 71 5.20 7.89 -24.74
CA LEU A 71 5.87 8.05 -23.45
C LEU A 71 7.35 7.65 -23.43
N ALA A 72 7.91 7.19 -24.54
CA ALA A 72 9.35 6.90 -24.61
C ALA A 72 10.13 8.22 -24.81
N THR A 73 10.25 9.04 -23.77
CA THR A 73 11.25 10.11 -23.72
C THR A 73 12.60 9.50 -23.33
N ALA A 74 13.66 9.89 -24.06
CA ALA A 74 15.02 9.54 -23.70
C ALA A 74 15.29 9.91 -22.22
N PRO A 75 16.12 9.15 -21.49
CA PRO A 75 16.48 9.50 -20.13
C PRO A 75 17.06 10.90 -20.12
N VAL A 76 16.36 11.83 -19.50
CA VAL A 76 16.88 13.19 -19.24
C VAL A 76 18.00 13.00 -18.21
N PRO A 77 19.24 13.47 -18.49
CA PRO A 77 20.29 13.42 -17.49
C PRO A 77 19.80 14.13 -16.23
N PRO A 78 20.16 13.65 -15.03
CA PRO A 78 19.72 14.25 -13.79
C PRO A 78 20.14 15.72 -13.78
N ALA A 79 19.16 16.62 -13.88
CA ALA A 79 19.38 18.03 -13.61
C ALA A 79 19.80 18.16 -12.13
N GLU A 80 20.75 19.06 -11.84
CA GLU A 80 21.02 19.38 -10.44
C GLU A 80 19.69 19.72 -9.73
N PRO A 81 19.43 19.14 -8.56
CA PRO A 81 18.18 19.41 -7.86
C PRO A 81 18.05 20.91 -7.60
N PRO A 82 16.86 21.48 -7.73
CA PRO A 82 16.66 22.90 -7.50
C PRO A 82 17.12 23.26 -6.08
N ARG A 83 17.82 24.38 -5.92
CA ARG A 83 18.14 24.91 -4.59
C ARG A 83 16.86 25.40 -3.94
N VAL A 84 16.33 24.61 -3.02
CA VAL A 84 15.12 24.95 -2.26
C VAL A 84 15.50 25.50 -0.88
N PRO A 85 14.71 26.45 -0.32
CA PRO A 85 14.90 26.91 1.04
C PRO A 85 14.63 25.77 2.04
N PRO A 86 15.02 25.90 3.32
CA PRO A 86 14.64 24.97 4.35
C PRO A 86 13.12 24.82 4.46
N LEU A 87 12.62 23.60 4.31
CA LEU A 87 11.20 23.25 4.35
C LEU A 87 10.85 22.56 5.66
N SER A 88 9.60 22.66 6.08
CA SER A 88 9.00 21.80 7.10
C SER A 88 8.35 20.60 6.40
N ILE A 89 8.96 19.44 6.49
CA ILE A 89 8.54 18.21 5.83
C ILE A 89 7.84 17.30 6.83
N VAL A 90 6.62 16.86 6.52
CA VAL A 90 5.96 15.78 7.25
C VAL A 90 6.04 14.50 6.41
N ILE A 91 6.51 13.43 7.05
CA ILE A 91 6.56 12.08 6.48
C ILE A 91 5.48 11.25 7.16
N MET A 92 4.40 10.91 6.45
CA MET A 92 3.27 10.14 6.97
C MET A 92 3.42 8.67 6.60
N VAL A 93 3.53 7.81 7.60
CA VAL A 93 3.70 6.36 7.36
C VAL A 93 2.76 5.56 8.25
N ILE A 94 1.87 4.80 7.63
CA ILE A 94 0.99 3.84 8.28
C ILE A 94 1.44 2.44 7.93
N GLY A 95 1.52 1.56 8.91
CA GLY A 95 1.89 0.16 8.72
C GLY A 95 2.68 -0.41 9.88
N SER A 96 3.38 -1.49 9.62
CA SER A 96 4.24 -2.19 10.57
C SER A 96 5.65 -1.57 10.62
N ARG A 97 6.50 -2.11 11.49
CA ARG A 97 7.90 -1.71 11.59
C ARG A 97 8.64 -1.72 10.24
N GLY A 98 8.34 -2.69 9.37
CA GLY A 98 8.96 -2.79 8.04
C GLY A 98 8.59 -1.64 7.11
N ASP A 99 7.40 -1.04 7.28
CA ASP A 99 6.95 0.11 6.51
C ASP A 99 7.65 1.40 6.96
N ILE A 100 7.92 1.54 8.27
CA ILE A 100 8.46 2.77 8.86
C ILE A 100 9.99 2.84 8.74
N GLN A 101 10.68 1.71 8.89
CA GLN A 101 12.15 1.66 8.91
C GLN A 101 12.83 2.38 7.73
N PRO A 102 12.39 2.25 6.46
CA PRO A 102 13.02 2.95 5.35
C PRO A 102 12.95 4.48 5.42
N PHE A 103 11.92 5.01 6.10
CA PHE A 103 11.73 6.46 6.21
C PHE A 103 12.64 7.11 7.26
N ILE A 104 13.20 6.34 8.18
CA ILE A 104 14.15 6.87 9.18
C ILE A 104 15.42 7.43 8.50
N PRO A 105 16.19 6.67 7.69
CA PRO A 105 17.36 7.22 7.02
C PRO A 105 17.01 8.28 5.96
N ILE A 106 15.86 8.18 5.27
CA ILE A 106 15.38 9.24 4.39
C ILE A 106 15.16 10.54 5.19
N GLY A 107 14.43 10.45 6.32
CA GLY A 107 14.15 11.59 7.18
C GLY A 107 15.42 12.23 7.74
N ARG A 108 16.39 11.43 8.19
CA ARG A 108 17.70 11.93 8.66
C ARG A 108 18.45 12.69 7.56
N ARG A 109 18.46 12.15 6.36
CA ARG A 109 19.16 12.79 5.22
C ARG A 109 18.48 14.10 4.82
N LEU A 110 17.16 14.15 4.82
CA LEU A 110 16.40 15.39 4.61
C LEU A 110 16.61 16.39 5.75
N ALA A 111 16.75 15.92 7.00
CA ALA A 111 16.94 16.78 8.18
C ALA A 111 18.27 17.54 8.19
N GLU A 112 19.23 17.18 7.33
CA GLU A 112 20.47 17.97 7.15
C GLU A 112 20.19 19.38 6.62
N ARG A 113 19.05 19.59 5.94
CA ARG A 113 18.68 20.85 5.30
C ARG A 113 17.30 21.35 5.64
N HIS A 114 16.42 20.48 6.12
CA HIS A 114 15.01 20.72 6.33
C HIS A 114 14.60 20.38 7.78
N ARG A 115 13.47 20.90 8.22
CA ARG A 115 12.82 20.46 9.44
C ARG A 115 11.96 19.23 9.11
N VAL A 116 12.25 18.08 9.69
CA VAL A 116 11.58 16.82 9.34
C VAL A 116 10.85 16.23 10.52
N ARG A 117 9.57 15.94 10.32
CA ARG A 117 8.69 15.24 11.26
C ARG A 117 8.25 13.91 10.63
N ILE A 118 8.41 12.80 11.38
CA ILE A 118 7.79 11.52 11.01
C ILE A 118 6.49 11.37 11.80
N ALA A 119 5.38 11.28 11.07
CA ALA A 119 4.06 10.99 11.59
C ALA A 119 3.74 9.51 11.37
N THR A 120 3.64 8.75 12.46
CA THR A 120 3.38 7.31 12.42
C THR A 120 2.76 6.82 13.73
N HIS A 121 2.49 5.52 13.86
CA HIS A 121 1.90 4.94 15.07
C HIS A 121 2.77 5.19 16.32
N ARG A 122 2.11 5.40 17.45
CA ARG A 122 2.73 5.79 18.72
C ARG A 122 3.86 4.85 19.18
N GLU A 123 3.75 3.56 18.94
CA GLU A 123 4.75 2.57 19.33
C GLU A 123 6.12 2.80 18.69
N PHE A 124 6.19 3.49 17.55
CA PHE A 124 7.43 3.79 16.85
C PHE A 124 8.11 5.10 17.27
N ARG A 125 7.49 5.87 18.19
CA ARG A 125 8.09 7.11 18.75
C ARG A 125 9.56 6.91 19.17
N PRO A 126 9.90 5.88 19.98
CA PRO A 126 11.29 5.73 20.42
C PRO A 126 12.27 5.49 19.26
N MET A 127 11.83 4.92 18.14
CA MET A 127 12.67 4.71 16.95
C MET A 127 12.94 6.03 16.24
N VAL A 128 11.92 6.86 16.07
CA VAL A 128 12.00 8.17 15.40
C VAL A 128 12.86 9.13 16.22
N GLU A 129 12.59 9.25 17.52
CA GLU A 129 13.31 10.16 18.41
C GLU A 129 14.79 9.79 18.58
N ARG A 130 15.12 8.48 18.68
CA ARG A 130 16.53 8.02 18.66
C ARG A 130 17.27 8.39 17.39
N ALA A 131 16.56 8.56 16.29
CA ALA A 131 17.14 9.02 15.03
C ALA A 131 17.34 10.54 14.96
N GLY A 132 16.92 11.29 15.98
CA GLY A 132 17.00 12.75 16.04
C GLY A 132 15.94 13.47 15.20
N LEU A 133 14.81 12.82 14.92
CA LEU A 133 13.71 13.36 14.12
C LEU A 133 12.52 13.74 14.99
N GLU A 134 11.75 14.75 14.55
CA GLU A 134 10.49 15.09 15.20
C GLU A 134 9.46 13.98 14.99
N PHE A 135 8.64 13.71 16.00
CA PHE A 135 7.58 12.72 15.94
C PHE A 135 6.19 13.37 16.00
N TYR A 136 5.20 12.71 15.39
CA TYR A 136 3.78 12.98 15.59
C TYR A 136 2.99 11.67 15.63
N PRO A 137 2.09 11.44 16.61
CA PRO A 137 1.30 10.21 16.68
C PRO A 137 0.17 10.23 15.65
N LEU A 138 0.17 9.26 14.74
CA LEU A 138 -1.00 8.94 13.91
C LEU A 138 -1.88 7.93 14.63
N GLY A 139 -3.18 8.00 14.34
CA GLY A 139 -4.16 7.05 14.85
C GLY A 139 -3.97 5.63 14.33
N GLY A 140 -4.76 4.72 14.89
CA GLY A 140 -4.73 3.30 14.54
C GLY A 140 -3.69 2.49 15.31
N ASP A 141 -3.97 1.19 15.45
CA ASP A 141 -3.08 0.21 16.07
C ASP A 141 -2.52 -0.73 14.99
N PRO A 142 -1.21 -0.78 14.76
CA PRO A 142 -0.62 -1.64 13.73
C PRO A 142 -0.79 -3.13 14.04
N HIS A 143 -0.90 -3.54 15.31
CA HIS A 143 -1.16 -4.93 15.67
C HIS A 143 -2.57 -5.37 15.25
N GLU A 144 -3.59 -4.56 15.56
CA GLU A 144 -4.97 -4.81 15.13
C GLU A 144 -5.10 -4.80 13.60
N MET A 145 -4.35 -3.91 12.93
CA MET A 145 -4.31 -3.88 11.46
C MET A 145 -3.74 -5.19 10.90
N MET A 146 -2.62 -5.66 11.42
CA MET A 146 -1.97 -6.89 10.96
C MET A 146 -2.79 -8.13 11.27
N GLU A 147 -3.39 -8.21 12.46
CA GLU A 147 -4.30 -9.30 12.83
C GLU A 147 -5.48 -9.40 11.85
N TYR A 148 -6.09 -8.26 11.50
CA TYR A 148 -7.16 -8.21 10.51
C TYR A 148 -6.68 -8.68 9.13
N ILE A 149 -5.53 -8.19 8.64
CA ILE A 149 -4.98 -8.56 7.33
C ILE A 149 -4.69 -10.07 7.27
N VAL A 150 -4.15 -10.65 8.34
CA VAL A 150 -3.92 -12.10 8.42
C VAL A 150 -5.24 -12.87 8.44
N LYS A 151 -6.20 -12.46 9.29
CA LYS A 151 -7.53 -13.07 9.41
C LYS A 151 -8.31 -13.06 8.08
N THR A 152 -8.14 -12.03 7.27
CA THR A 152 -8.74 -11.91 5.94
C THR A 152 -7.84 -12.45 4.83
N ARG A 153 -6.65 -12.97 5.18
CA ARG A 153 -5.60 -13.39 4.22
C ARG A 153 -5.28 -12.30 3.18
N GLY A 154 -5.31 -11.03 3.61
CA GLY A 154 -5.10 -9.88 2.73
C GLY A 154 -6.28 -9.57 1.80
N SER A 155 -7.46 -10.16 2.00
CA SER A 155 -8.64 -9.80 1.22
C SER A 155 -9.15 -8.42 1.63
N ILE A 156 -9.37 -7.56 0.64
CA ILE A 156 -9.99 -6.25 0.83
C ILE A 156 -11.49 -6.41 1.10
N VAL A 157 -12.10 -7.42 0.49
CA VAL A 157 -13.54 -7.73 0.64
C VAL A 157 -13.72 -8.77 1.74
N PRO A 158 -14.59 -8.52 2.74
CA PRO A 158 -14.93 -9.51 3.75
C PRO A 158 -15.51 -10.78 3.12
N THR A 159 -14.96 -11.94 3.47
CA THR A 159 -15.38 -13.24 2.92
C THR A 159 -16.41 -13.96 3.79
N ARG A 160 -16.57 -13.54 5.06
CA ARG A 160 -17.49 -14.14 6.03
C ARG A 160 -18.46 -13.11 6.59
N LEU A 161 -19.73 -13.45 6.70
CA LEU A 161 -20.78 -12.57 7.25
C LEU A 161 -20.45 -12.02 8.66
N GLY A 162 -19.78 -12.82 9.52
CA GLY A 162 -19.34 -12.37 10.84
C GLY A 162 -18.32 -11.22 10.78
N GLN A 163 -17.44 -11.21 9.79
CA GLN A 163 -16.45 -10.13 9.59
C GLN A 163 -17.12 -8.80 9.27
N LEU A 164 -18.23 -8.82 8.51
CA LEU A 164 -18.97 -7.60 8.15
C LEU A 164 -19.51 -6.87 9.39
N TRP A 165 -19.91 -7.62 10.42
CA TRP A 165 -20.57 -7.05 11.60
C TRP A 165 -19.62 -6.65 12.73
N GLU A 166 -18.50 -7.34 12.86
CA GLU A 166 -17.58 -7.16 13.98
C GLU A 166 -16.32 -6.39 13.57
N ASP A 167 -15.70 -6.77 12.46
CA ASP A 167 -14.38 -6.27 12.08
C ASP A 167 -14.47 -4.97 11.24
N VAL A 168 -15.43 -4.86 10.32
CA VAL A 168 -15.54 -3.69 9.42
C VAL A 168 -15.79 -2.39 10.19
N PRO A 169 -16.73 -2.30 11.17
CA PRO A 169 -16.92 -1.06 11.92
C PRO A 169 -15.68 -0.63 12.70
N LYS A 170 -14.95 -1.56 13.31
CA LYS A 170 -13.70 -1.25 14.04
C LYS A 170 -12.64 -0.70 13.09
N LYS A 171 -12.44 -1.36 11.94
CA LYS A 171 -11.49 -0.91 10.93
C LYS A 171 -11.84 0.46 10.37
N ARG A 172 -13.10 0.74 10.10
CA ARG A 172 -13.56 2.05 9.64
C ARG A 172 -13.32 3.15 10.69
N ALA A 173 -13.58 2.87 11.97
CA ALA A 173 -13.26 3.79 13.06
C ALA A 173 -11.76 4.10 13.13
N MET A 174 -10.91 3.08 12.98
CA MET A 174 -9.46 3.24 12.92
C MET A 174 -9.03 4.10 11.74
N ILE A 175 -9.60 3.89 10.55
CA ILE A 175 -9.30 4.72 9.36
C ILE A 175 -9.74 6.17 9.57
N ALA A 176 -10.91 6.41 10.17
CA ALA A 176 -11.35 7.76 10.49
C ALA A 176 -10.38 8.46 11.46
N GLU A 177 -9.84 7.75 12.44
CA GLU A 177 -8.83 8.27 13.36
C GLU A 177 -7.51 8.58 12.63
N ILE A 178 -7.05 7.69 11.72
CA ILE A 178 -5.89 7.93 10.86
C ILE A 178 -6.10 9.21 10.06
N LEU A 179 -7.21 9.34 9.33
CA LEU A 179 -7.53 10.54 8.53
C LEU A 179 -7.44 11.82 9.36
N ALA A 180 -8.14 11.86 10.51
CA ALA A 180 -8.12 13.03 11.38
C ALA A 180 -6.71 13.38 11.90
N SER A 181 -5.90 12.37 12.21
CA SER A 181 -4.55 12.57 12.71
C SER A 181 -3.56 13.04 11.65
N THR A 182 -3.77 12.70 10.36
CA THR A 182 -2.92 13.18 9.26
C THR A 182 -2.99 14.70 9.10
N TRP A 183 -4.17 15.32 9.27
CA TRP A 183 -4.31 16.77 9.25
C TRP A 183 -3.57 17.42 10.40
N ARG A 184 -3.78 16.92 11.61
CA ARG A 184 -3.10 17.43 12.80
C ARG A 184 -1.58 17.30 12.69
N ALA A 185 -1.09 16.20 12.12
CA ALA A 185 0.35 16.01 11.88
C ALA A 185 0.95 17.09 10.97
N CYS A 186 0.15 17.65 10.04
CA CYS A 186 0.57 18.73 9.16
C CYS A 186 0.53 20.11 9.80
N THR A 187 -0.30 20.31 10.83
CA THR A 187 -0.69 21.68 11.28
C THR A 187 -0.50 21.94 12.76
N GLU A 188 -0.34 20.89 13.57
CA GLU A 188 -0.29 20.99 15.03
C GLU A 188 1.08 20.58 15.59
N PRO A 189 1.46 21.09 16.76
CA PRO A 189 2.61 20.56 17.50
C PRO A 189 2.35 19.14 17.97
N ASP A 190 3.41 18.38 18.24
CA ASP A 190 3.30 17.07 18.89
C ASP A 190 2.63 17.21 20.27
N PRO A 191 1.47 16.56 20.51
CA PRO A 191 0.73 16.70 21.77
C PRO A 191 1.47 16.12 22.99
N GLU A 192 2.48 15.31 22.76
CA GLU A 192 3.28 14.64 23.80
C GLU A 192 4.76 15.09 23.78
N GLY A 193 5.08 16.06 22.93
CA GLY A 193 6.43 16.60 22.80
C GLY A 193 6.81 17.54 23.94
N PRO A 194 8.12 17.75 24.18
CA PRO A 194 8.61 18.53 25.33
C PRO A 194 8.25 20.01 25.28
N GLU A 195 8.02 20.61 24.14
CA GLU A 195 7.51 21.96 23.94
C GLU A 195 6.67 22.03 22.67
N ALA A 196 5.52 22.70 22.74
CA ALA A 196 4.58 22.85 21.64
C ALA A 196 5.10 23.82 20.57
N GLN A 197 6.11 23.43 19.81
CA GLN A 197 6.58 24.24 18.69
C GLN A 197 5.59 24.19 17.52
N PRO A 198 5.12 25.33 17.01
CA PRO A 198 4.23 25.36 15.85
C PRO A 198 4.84 24.61 14.68
N PHE A 199 4.01 23.81 14.02
CA PHE A 199 4.37 23.09 12.81
C PHE A 199 3.34 23.37 11.71
N ARG A 200 3.82 23.57 10.49
CA ARG A 200 3.01 23.59 9.28
C ARG A 200 3.82 22.96 8.16
N ALA A 201 3.27 21.95 7.54
CA ALA A 201 3.96 21.26 6.44
C ALA A 201 4.07 22.14 5.19
N ASP A 202 5.28 22.20 4.64
CA ASP A 202 5.59 22.78 3.32
C ASP A 202 5.71 21.68 2.24
N LEU A 203 5.92 20.44 2.66
CA LEU A 203 5.96 19.24 1.83
C LEU A 203 5.39 18.05 2.61
N ILE A 204 4.56 17.26 1.96
CA ILE A 204 4.07 15.98 2.48
C ILE A 204 4.77 14.86 1.73
N VAL A 205 5.43 13.96 2.46
CA VAL A 205 5.90 12.66 1.95
C VAL A 205 5.03 11.59 2.60
N ALA A 206 4.51 10.62 1.84
CA ALA A 206 3.57 9.68 2.42
C ALA A 206 3.64 8.28 1.78
N ASN A 207 3.18 7.28 2.53
CA ASN A 207 2.84 5.99 1.93
C ASN A 207 1.32 5.89 1.68
N PRO A 208 0.85 5.08 0.71
CA PRO A 208 -0.57 4.99 0.35
C PRO A 208 -1.53 4.70 1.51
N PRO A 209 -1.21 3.82 2.49
CA PRO A 209 -2.12 3.52 3.59
C PRO A 209 -2.43 4.68 4.55
N SER A 210 -1.74 5.82 4.43
CA SER A 210 -2.06 7.00 5.25
C SER A 210 -3.33 7.73 4.82
N TYR A 211 -3.87 7.45 3.63
CA TYR A 211 -5.13 7.91 3.03
C TYR A 211 -5.39 9.42 3.06
N GLY A 212 -5.04 10.13 4.15
CA GLY A 212 -5.26 11.58 4.29
C GLY A 212 -4.30 12.45 3.49
N HIS A 213 -3.20 11.91 2.99
CA HIS A 213 -2.08 12.62 2.37
C HIS A 213 -2.48 13.61 1.27
N ILE A 214 -3.20 13.16 0.23
CA ILE A 214 -3.56 14.01 -0.91
C ILE A 214 -4.58 15.08 -0.54
N HIS A 215 -5.49 14.78 0.39
CA HIS A 215 -6.49 15.74 0.86
C HIS A 215 -5.87 16.82 1.74
N CYS A 216 -4.90 16.45 2.59
CA CYS A 216 -4.10 17.42 3.34
C CYS A 216 -3.24 18.29 2.41
N ALA A 217 -2.64 17.70 1.37
CA ALA A 217 -1.87 18.42 0.37
C ALA A 217 -2.74 19.44 -0.38
N GLU A 218 -3.95 19.06 -0.78
CA GLU A 218 -4.94 19.94 -1.40
C GLU A 218 -5.33 21.10 -0.48
N ALA A 219 -5.67 20.81 0.79
CA ALA A 219 -6.08 21.82 1.75
C ALA A 219 -4.96 22.79 2.15
N LEU A 220 -3.73 22.33 2.19
CA LEU A 220 -2.54 23.15 2.48
C LEU A 220 -1.98 23.83 1.24
N HIS A 221 -2.37 23.41 0.04
CA HIS A 221 -1.75 23.78 -1.24
C HIS A 221 -0.25 23.49 -1.24
N THR A 222 0.13 22.30 -0.75
CA THR A 222 1.53 21.89 -0.60
C THR A 222 1.84 20.67 -1.46
N PRO A 223 3.08 20.53 -1.98
CA PRO A 223 3.46 19.35 -2.74
C PRO A 223 3.27 18.05 -1.95
N LEU A 224 2.96 16.99 -2.70
CA LEU A 224 2.87 15.62 -2.19
C LEU A 224 3.87 14.74 -2.95
N HIS A 225 4.58 13.88 -2.24
CA HIS A 225 5.45 12.87 -2.81
C HIS A 225 5.15 11.52 -2.17
N MET A 226 4.83 10.52 -2.99
CA MET A 226 4.52 9.19 -2.51
C MET A 226 5.78 8.33 -2.48
N ILE A 227 5.96 7.52 -1.43
CA ILE A 227 7.04 6.53 -1.34
C ILE A 227 6.46 5.20 -0.89
N PHE A 228 6.80 4.12 -1.59
CA PHE A 228 6.32 2.80 -1.18
C PHE A 228 7.29 1.67 -1.52
N THR A 229 7.11 0.55 -0.84
CA THR A 229 7.93 -0.66 -0.98
C THR A 229 7.27 -1.74 -1.82
N MET A 230 6.05 -1.52 -2.30
CA MET A 230 5.33 -2.46 -3.17
C MET A 230 4.66 -1.74 -4.34
N PRO A 231 4.35 -2.43 -5.45
CA PRO A 231 3.67 -1.83 -6.59
C PRO A 231 2.31 -1.25 -6.21
N TRP A 232 2.05 0.01 -6.59
CA TRP A 232 0.77 0.69 -6.35
C TRP A 232 0.25 1.42 -7.59
N THR A 233 1.10 1.78 -8.53
CA THR A 233 0.74 2.41 -9.80
C THR A 233 0.42 1.36 -10.86
N ALA A 234 -0.64 1.56 -11.61
CA ALA A 234 -1.12 0.63 -12.63
C ALA A 234 -0.05 0.30 -13.67
N THR A 235 0.12 -0.98 -13.96
CA THR A 235 1.08 -1.50 -14.94
C THR A 235 0.62 -2.80 -15.56
N THR A 236 1.08 -3.07 -16.78
CA THR A 236 0.91 -4.35 -17.46
C THR A 236 1.94 -5.40 -17.04
N ALA A 237 3.01 -5.00 -16.35
CA ALA A 237 4.13 -5.87 -16.01
C ALA A 237 3.83 -6.87 -14.88
N PHE A 238 3.03 -6.46 -13.89
CA PHE A 238 2.65 -7.28 -12.73
C PHE A 238 1.32 -6.81 -12.16
N PRO A 239 0.55 -7.71 -11.49
CA PRO A 239 -0.73 -7.35 -10.89
C PRO A 239 -0.54 -6.53 -9.61
N HIS A 240 -1.61 -5.84 -9.19
CA HIS A 240 -1.66 -5.22 -7.87
C HIS A 240 -1.49 -6.30 -6.78
N PRO A 241 -0.66 -6.06 -5.74
CA PRO A 241 -0.37 -7.06 -4.69
C PRO A 241 -1.59 -7.63 -3.96
N PHE A 242 -2.67 -6.85 -3.86
CA PHE A 242 -3.91 -7.29 -3.23
C PHE A 242 -4.91 -7.95 -4.20
N ALA A 243 -4.63 -7.95 -5.49
CA ALA A 243 -5.39 -8.70 -6.46
C ALA A 243 -4.87 -10.14 -6.50
N ARG A 244 -5.58 -11.08 -5.92
CA ARG A 244 -5.20 -12.49 -5.86
C ARG A 244 -5.24 -13.16 -7.25
N ILE A 245 -4.36 -12.73 -8.14
CA ILE A 245 -4.18 -13.33 -9.48
C ILE A 245 -3.13 -14.42 -9.35
N ASP A 246 -3.43 -15.61 -9.88
CA ASP A 246 -2.49 -16.73 -9.87
C ASP A 246 -1.23 -16.36 -10.67
N PRO A 247 -0.03 -16.44 -10.08
CA PRO A 247 1.24 -16.11 -10.74
C PRO A 247 1.49 -16.85 -12.06
N GLY A 248 0.85 -18.00 -12.28
CA GLY A 248 0.98 -18.78 -13.52
C GLY A 248 0.22 -18.23 -14.72
N THR A 249 -0.67 -17.27 -14.53
CA THR A 249 -1.60 -16.77 -15.55
C THR A 249 -1.47 -15.27 -15.83
N TYR A 250 -0.33 -14.64 -15.54
CA TYR A 250 -0.14 -13.20 -15.72
C TYR A 250 -0.40 -12.76 -17.15
N ARG A 251 -1.52 -12.06 -17.35
CA ARG A 251 -1.85 -11.42 -18.62
C ARG A 251 -1.72 -9.89 -18.44
N PRO A 252 -1.05 -9.20 -19.35
CA PRO A 252 -0.77 -7.76 -19.23
C PRO A 252 -2.03 -6.91 -18.93
N ILE A 253 -3.13 -7.25 -19.56
CA ILE A 253 -4.41 -6.54 -19.40
C ILE A 253 -4.99 -6.76 -17.99
N GLU A 254 -4.98 -7.99 -17.51
CA GLU A 254 -5.45 -8.35 -16.16
C GLU A 254 -4.62 -7.67 -15.09
N ASN A 255 -3.30 -7.63 -15.26
CA ASN A 255 -2.41 -6.89 -14.38
C ASN A 255 -2.85 -5.44 -14.27
N PHE A 256 -3.01 -4.76 -15.40
CA PHE A 256 -3.39 -3.35 -15.44
C PHE A 256 -4.72 -3.07 -14.74
N PHE A 257 -5.77 -3.82 -15.08
CA PHE A 257 -7.09 -3.62 -14.47
C PHE A 257 -7.15 -3.98 -12.99
N SER A 258 -6.26 -4.84 -12.50
CA SER A 258 -6.24 -5.22 -11.10
C SER A 258 -6.05 -4.02 -10.15
N TYR A 259 -5.32 -2.99 -10.59
CA TYR A 259 -5.10 -1.76 -9.82
C TYR A 259 -6.40 -0.98 -9.65
N GLY A 260 -7.08 -0.65 -10.74
CA GLY A 260 -8.34 0.08 -10.67
C GLY A 260 -9.43 -0.66 -9.88
N ILE A 261 -9.47 -2.00 -9.94
CA ILE A 261 -10.41 -2.79 -9.13
C ILE A 261 -10.08 -2.68 -7.64
N VAL A 262 -8.80 -2.78 -7.28
CA VAL A 262 -8.37 -2.66 -5.88
C VAL A 262 -8.67 -1.27 -5.34
N ASP A 263 -8.34 -0.22 -6.09
CA ASP A 263 -8.61 1.16 -5.70
C ASP A 263 -10.09 1.41 -5.46
N LEU A 264 -10.93 0.92 -6.36
CA LEU A 264 -12.38 1.03 -6.23
C LEU A 264 -12.93 0.30 -5.01
N LEU A 265 -12.43 -0.90 -4.72
CA LEU A 265 -12.83 -1.65 -3.53
C LEU A 265 -12.40 -0.94 -2.25
N VAL A 266 -11.21 -0.35 -2.24
CA VAL A 266 -10.74 0.48 -1.12
C VAL A 266 -11.65 1.70 -0.95
N TRP A 267 -11.90 2.46 -2.02
CA TRP A 267 -12.75 3.64 -1.97
C TRP A 267 -14.21 3.32 -1.62
N ALA A 268 -14.76 2.21 -2.10
CA ALA A 268 -16.08 1.74 -1.67
C ALA A 268 -16.15 1.47 -0.16
N GLY A 269 -15.03 1.12 0.45
CA GLY A 269 -14.95 0.88 1.90
C GLY A 269 -14.73 2.12 2.76
N ILE A 270 -14.17 3.21 2.21
CA ILE A 270 -13.73 4.37 2.99
C ILE A 270 -14.18 5.73 2.42
N GLY A 271 -14.78 5.78 1.22
CA GLY A 271 -15.08 7.04 0.52
C GLY A 271 -15.92 8.03 1.33
N ASP A 272 -16.92 7.56 2.06
CA ASP A 272 -17.73 8.37 2.96
C ASP A 272 -16.92 8.94 4.15
N LEU A 273 -15.96 8.18 4.70
CA LEU A 273 -15.06 8.68 5.75
C LEU A 273 -14.15 9.78 5.20
N VAL A 274 -13.69 9.60 3.97
CA VAL A 274 -12.88 10.61 3.27
C VAL A 274 -13.71 11.85 2.99
N ASP A 275 -14.97 11.72 2.55
CA ASP A 275 -15.87 12.87 2.32
C ASP A 275 -16.17 13.62 3.60
N ASP A 276 -16.39 12.92 4.70
CA ASP A 276 -16.56 13.53 6.01
C ASP A 276 -15.28 14.29 6.43
N PHE A 277 -14.11 13.71 6.23
CA PHE A 277 -12.84 14.35 6.51
C PHE A 277 -12.63 15.61 5.63
N ARG A 278 -12.89 15.52 4.32
CA ARG A 278 -12.76 16.63 3.38
C ARG A 278 -13.69 17.79 3.77
N THR A 279 -14.97 17.49 3.96
CA THR A 279 -16.00 18.54 4.16
C THR A 279 -16.00 19.10 5.57
N LYS A 280 -15.86 18.26 6.60
CA LYS A 280 -15.99 18.66 8.01
C LYS A 280 -14.67 19.15 8.62
N THR A 281 -13.54 18.60 8.18
CA THR A 281 -12.22 18.93 8.75
C THR A 281 -11.41 19.87 7.87
N LEU A 282 -11.37 19.59 6.56
CA LEU A 282 -10.52 20.33 5.62
C LEU A 282 -11.21 21.47 4.93
N ASN A 283 -12.54 21.58 5.03
CA ASN A 283 -13.36 22.56 4.30
C ASN A 283 -13.16 22.48 2.77
N LEU A 284 -13.01 21.27 2.25
CA LEU A 284 -12.92 20.96 0.83
C LEU A 284 -14.26 20.46 0.29
N SER A 285 -14.44 20.52 -1.03
CA SER A 285 -15.61 19.92 -1.68
C SER A 285 -15.59 18.38 -1.53
N PRO A 286 -16.78 17.74 -1.46
CA PRO A 286 -16.87 16.29 -1.51
C PRO A 286 -16.31 15.76 -2.82
N ILE A 287 -15.93 14.48 -2.82
CA ILE A 287 -15.32 13.82 -3.96
C ILE A 287 -16.13 12.57 -4.31
N THR A 288 -16.33 12.30 -5.58
CA THR A 288 -17.05 11.08 -5.98
C THR A 288 -16.19 9.84 -5.80
N LEU A 289 -16.83 8.67 -5.68
CA LEU A 289 -16.13 7.39 -5.64
C LEU A 289 -15.18 7.23 -6.85
N ALA A 290 -15.62 7.69 -8.01
CA ALA A 290 -14.90 7.61 -9.25
C ALA A 290 -13.66 8.49 -9.25
N ASP A 291 -13.78 9.73 -8.84
CA ASP A 291 -12.65 10.68 -8.79
C ASP A 291 -11.65 10.30 -7.70
N GLY A 292 -12.17 9.81 -6.56
CA GLY A 292 -11.32 9.46 -5.41
C GLY A 292 -10.35 8.32 -5.68
N ALA A 293 -10.80 7.29 -6.39
CA ALA A 293 -9.99 6.12 -6.69
C ALA A 293 -8.82 6.39 -7.67
N SER A 294 -8.90 7.49 -8.45
CA SER A 294 -7.89 7.82 -9.46
C SER A 294 -7.01 9.03 -9.14
N LEU A 295 -7.23 9.68 -8.00
CA LEU A 295 -6.57 10.96 -7.68
C LEU A 295 -5.05 10.96 -7.84
N LEU A 296 -4.35 9.93 -7.36
CA LEU A 296 -2.89 9.89 -7.43
C LEU A 296 -2.38 9.81 -8.87
N ASP A 297 -3.09 9.07 -9.71
CA ASP A 297 -2.74 8.88 -11.12
C ASP A 297 -3.17 10.09 -11.96
N ASP A 298 -4.39 10.63 -11.72
CA ASP A 298 -4.92 11.78 -12.47
C ASP A 298 -4.09 13.05 -12.25
N TYR A 299 -3.53 13.20 -11.08
CA TYR A 299 -2.63 14.31 -10.76
C TYR A 299 -1.15 13.97 -11.01
N GLU A 300 -0.82 12.81 -11.57
CA GLU A 300 0.55 12.36 -11.77
C GLU A 300 1.43 12.61 -10.54
N VAL A 301 0.90 12.29 -9.35
CA VAL A 301 1.60 12.57 -8.08
C VAL A 301 2.95 11.88 -8.09
N PRO A 302 4.06 12.60 -7.82
CA PRO A 302 5.39 12.00 -7.76
C PRO A 302 5.45 10.79 -6.84
N PHE A 303 6.03 9.71 -7.36
CA PHE A 303 6.08 8.44 -6.67
C PHE A 303 7.48 7.82 -6.72
N THR A 304 8.03 7.44 -5.59
CA THR A 304 9.31 6.71 -5.52
C THR A 304 9.08 5.31 -4.97
N TYR A 305 9.42 4.30 -5.76
CA TYR A 305 9.42 2.92 -5.32
C TYR A 305 10.79 2.52 -4.76
N LEU A 306 10.77 1.88 -3.58
CA LEU A 306 12.00 1.48 -2.87
C LEU A 306 12.47 0.09 -3.30
N TRP A 307 12.80 -0.06 -4.57
CA TRP A 307 13.50 -1.24 -5.12
C TRP A 307 14.37 -0.82 -6.31
N PRO A 308 15.44 -1.57 -6.60
CA PRO A 308 16.34 -1.23 -7.69
C PRO A 308 15.79 -1.69 -9.04
N GLU A 309 16.00 -0.89 -10.08
CA GLU A 309 15.63 -1.20 -11.46
C GLU A 309 16.28 -2.50 -11.97
N SER A 310 17.46 -2.84 -11.46
CA SER A 310 18.16 -4.08 -11.81
C SER A 310 17.48 -5.35 -11.28
N LEU A 311 16.55 -5.21 -10.32
CA LEU A 311 15.78 -6.33 -9.76
C LEU A 311 14.36 -6.36 -10.33
N VAL A 312 13.68 -5.20 -10.35
CA VAL A 312 12.37 -5.03 -10.96
C VAL A 312 12.43 -3.80 -11.86
N PRO A 313 12.54 -3.99 -13.18
CA PRO A 313 12.65 -2.88 -14.14
C PRO A 313 11.43 -1.94 -14.07
N LYS A 314 11.67 -0.65 -14.27
CA LYS A 314 10.59 0.34 -14.40
C LYS A 314 9.69 -0.03 -15.58
N PRO A 315 8.38 -0.24 -15.36
CA PRO A 315 7.43 -0.44 -16.45
C PRO A 315 7.47 0.71 -17.46
N LYS A 316 7.32 0.37 -18.74
CA LYS A 316 7.43 1.35 -19.84
C LYS A 316 6.31 2.40 -19.82
N GLU A 317 5.16 2.03 -19.29
CA GLU A 317 3.99 2.89 -19.13
C GLU A 317 4.10 3.89 -17.97
N TRP A 318 5.03 3.70 -17.04
CA TRP A 318 5.23 4.62 -15.93
C TRP A 318 5.91 5.91 -16.40
N GLY A 319 5.24 7.03 -16.18
CA GLY A 319 5.69 8.37 -16.56
C GLY A 319 6.94 8.88 -15.81
N PRO A 320 7.40 10.09 -16.13
CA PRO A 320 8.58 10.69 -15.51
C PRO A 320 8.38 11.06 -14.03
N HIS A 321 7.13 11.13 -13.55
CA HIS A 321 6.78 11.36 -12.15
C HIS A 321 7.03 10.14 -11.25
N ILE A 322 7.32 8.96 -11.82
CA ILE A 322 7.59 7.73 -11.07
C ILE A 322 9.07 7.41 -11.13
N ASP A 323 9.70 7.25 -9.98
CA ASP A 323 11.09 6.88 -9.82
C ASP A 323 11.25 5.52 -9.14
N LEU A 324 12.38 4.88 -9.45
CA LEU A 324 12.88 3.75 -8.70
C LEU A 324 14.13 4.18 -7.94
N ALA A 325 14.15 3.88 -6.64
CA ALA A 325 15.36 4.03 -5.81
C ALA A 325 16.05 2.65 -5.66
N ASN A 326 16.64 2.39 -4.54
CA ASN A 326 17.08 1.06 -4.14
C ASN A 326 16.36 0.71 -2.83
N PHE A 327 16.48 -0.52 -2.40
CA PHE A 327 16.14 -0.88 -1.03
C PHE A 327 16.89 0.01 -0.03
N ILE A 328 16.17 0.43 1.01
CA ILE A 328 16.72 1.25 2.09
C ILE A 328 16.73 0.43 3.36
N GLU A 329 17.90 0.32 3.95
CA GLU A 329 18.12 -0.40 5.19
C GLU A 329 18.31 0.58 6.35
N TYR A 330 17.66 0.28 7.46
CA TYR A 330 17.90 1.00 8.72
C TYR A 330 18.94 0.24 9.53
N GLU A 331 20.19 0.68 9.41
CA GLU A 331 21.35 0.03 10.04
C GLU A 331 21.29 0.12 11.58
N GLN A 332 21.31 -1.02 12.22
CA GLN A 332 21.30 -1.17 13.68
C GLN A 332 22.41 -2.08 14.21
N ALA A 333 23.18 -2.72 13.32
CA ALA A 333 24.22 -3.69 13.68
C ALA A 333 25.24 -3.15 14.67
N HIS A 334 25.62 -1.88 14.52
CA HIS A 334 26.66 -1.24 15.35
C HIS A 334 26.21 -0.90 16.78
N THR A 335 24.92 -0.87 17.05
CA THR A 335 24.34 -0.60 18.39
C THR A 335 23.87 -1.86 19.10
N TYR A 336 23.83 -3.00 18.37
CA TYR A 336 23.32 -4.24 18.91
C TYR A 336 24.35 -4.97 19.75
N GLN A 337 23.94 -5.38 20.94
CA GLN A 337 24.75 -6.21 21.86
C GLN A 337 24.14 -7.61 21.92
N PRO A 338 24.71 -8.59 21.21
CA PRO A 338 24.20 -9.96 21.20
C PRO A 338 24.40 -10.65 22.54
N PRO A 339 23.45 -11.47 22.99
CA PRO A 339 23.64 -12.30 24.17
C PRO A 339 24.74 -13.37 23.93
N GLN A 340 25.51 -13.69 24.96
CA GLN A 340 26.61 -14.63 24.84
C GLN A 340 26.16 -15.99 24.31
N SER A 341 24.99 -16.49 24.74
CA SER A 341 24.43 -17.76 24.25
C SER A 341 24.20 -17.80 22.73
N LEU A 342 23.87 -16.66 22.12
CA LEU A 342 23.76 -16.56 20.65
C LEU A 342 25.14 -16.62 20.00
N LEU A 343 26.13 -15.94 20.57
CA LEU A 343 27.52 -16.00 20.07
C LEU A 343 28.09 -17.41 20.17
N ASP A 344 27.85 -18.09 21.29
CA ASP A 344 28.29 -19.48 21.50
C ASP A 344 27.62 -20.43 20.51
N PHE A 345 26.29 -20.23 20.26
CA PHE A 345 25.59 -21.00 19.25
C PHE A 345 26.17 -20.73 17.85
N LEU A 346 26.43 -19.52 17.46
CA LEU A 346 26.99 -19.19 16.15
C LEU A 346 28.39 -19.80 15.98
N ALA A 347 29.22 -19.80 17.00
CA ALA A 347 30.58 -20.34 16.99
C ALA A 347 30.63 -21.88 16.99
N ALA A 348 29.57 -22.56 17.43
CA ALA A 348 29.54 -24.01 17.64
C ALA A 348 29.45 -24.86 16.37
N GLY A 349 29.39 -24.28 15.16
CA GLY A 349 29.29 -25.04 13.91
C GLY A 349 29.02 -24.19 12.68
N GLU A 350 28.53 -24.83 11.61
CA GLU A 350 28.22 -24.15 10.35
C GLU A 350 27.23 -23.02 10.52
N ALA A 351 27.31 -22.00 9.63
CA ALA A 351 26.39 -20.90 9.59
C ALA A 351 24.94 -21.38 9.50
N PRO A 352 24.03 -20.90 10.36
CA PRO A 352 22.63 -21.35 10.41
C PRO A 352 21.80 -20.80 9.25
N ILE A 353 20.60 -21.39 9.06
CA ILE A 353 19.51 -20.79 8.29
C ILE A 353 18.67 -19.96 9.24
N TYR A 354 18.44 -18.69 8.92
CA TYR A 354 17.46 -17.87 9.63
C TYR A 354 16.04 -18.23 9.18
N VAL A 355 15.10 -18.34 10.12
CA VAL A 355 13.68 -18.49 9.84
C VAL A 355 12.88 -17.52 10.71
N GLY A 356 12.08 -16.64 10.09
CA GLY A 356 11.27 -15.69 10.83
C GLY A 356 10.22 -15.01 9.95
N PHE A 357 9.03 -14.80 10.49
CA PHE A 357 7.90 -14.24 9.74
C PHE A 357 7.53 -12.81 10.18
N GLY A 358 8.40 -12.16 10.96
CA GLY A 358 8.27 -10.73 11.33
C GLY A 358 6.97 -10.44 12.08
N SER A 359 6.21 -9.46 11.57
CA SER A 359 4.94 -9.01 12.15
C SER A 359 3.72 -9.84 11.69
N VAL A 360 3.90 -11.03 11.15
CA VAL A 360 2.80 -11.91 10.77
C VAL A 360 2.35 -12.74 11.98
N VAL A 361 1.04 -12.84 12.20
CA VAL A 361 0.44 -13.70 13.22
C VAL A 361 0.13 -15.07 12.60
N ALA A 362 0.47 -16.17 13.27
CA ALA A 362 0.17 -17.52 12.80
C ALA A 362 -1.13 -18.05 13.40
N GLU A 363 -1.94 -18.77 12.61
CA GLU A 363 -3.17 -19.42 13.10
C GLU A 363 -2.86 -20.56 14.09
N ASP A 364 -1.82 -21.38 13.81
CA ASP A 364 -1.30 -22.40 14.72
C ASP A 364 0.23 -22.29 14.85
N PRO A 365 0.72 -21.48 15.81
CA PRO A 365 2.14 -21.30 16.06
C PRO A 365 2.89 -22.60 16.35
N ALA A 366 2.25 -23.54 17.03
CA ALA A 366 2.91 -24.79 17.44
C ALA A 366 3.10 -25.75 16.26
N ALA A 367 2.08 -25.88 15.39
CA ALA A 367 2.20 -26.70 14.19
C ALA A 367 3.24 -26.10 13.22
N LEU A 368 3.24 -24.80 13.04
CA LEU A 368 4.23 -24.10 12.20
C LEU A 368 5.65 -24.29 12.76
N THR A 369 5.83 -24.13 14.07
CA THR A 369 7.13 -24.36 14.72
C THR A 369 7.62 -25.79 14.50
N ARG A 370 6.76 -26.79 14.68
CA ARG A 370 7.12 -28.20 14.44
C ARG A 370 7.53 -28.45 12.99
N THR A 371 6.78 -27.88 12.04
CA THR A 371 7.11 -27.97 10.60
C THR A 371 8.50 -27.41 10.30
N ILE A 372 8.81 -26.23 10.84
CA ILE A 372 10.12 -25.57 10.67
C ILE A 372 11.24 -26.42 11.29
N PHE A 373 11.09 -26.86 12.55
CA PHE A 373 12.11 -27.63 13.24
C PHE A 373 12.39 -28.95 12.51
N THR A 374 11.33 -29.66 12.10
CA THR A 374 11.48 -30.92 11.37
C THR A 374 12.13 -30.72 10.00
N ALA A 375 11.81 -29.62 9.29
CA ALA A 375 12.41 -29.33 8.00
C ALA A 375 13.91 -28.98 8.13
N LEU A 376 14.30 -28.23 9.15
CA LEU A 376 15.72 -27.94 9.45
C LEU A 376 16.50 -29.21 9.79
N ASP A 377 15.90 -30.11 10.59
CA ASP A 377 16.52 -31.39 10.93
C ASP A 377 16.67 -32.29 9.70
N LYS A 378 15.63 -32.49 8.89
CA LYS A 378 15.66 -33.26 7.64
C LYS A 378 16.70 -32.70 6.64
N ALA A 379 16.83 -31.37 6.57
CA ALA A 379 17.85 -30.71 5.76
C ALA A 379 19.27 -30.79 6.36
N ASN A 380 19.45 -31.45 7.49
CA ASN A 380 20.70 -31.43 8.24
C ASN A 380 21.26 -30.01 8.37
N ALA A 381 20.46 -29.09 8.86
CA ALA A 381 20.76 -27.67 8.97
C ALA A 381 20.67 -27.19 10.41
N ARG A 382 21.56 -26.27 10.78
CA ARG A 382 21.38 -25.45 11.98
C ARG A 382 20.42 -24.32 11.68
N GLY A 383 19.58 -23.96 12.65
CA GLY A 383 18.58 -22.90 12.49
C GLY A 383 18.64 -21.83 13.56
N ILE A 384 18.37 -20.59 13.17
CA ILE A 384 17.98 -19.52 14.09
C ILE A 384 16.53 -19.17 13.78
N VAL A 385 15.63 -19.38 14.74
CA VAL A 385 14.20 -19.17 14.56
C VAL A 385 13.78 -17.94 15.37
N SER A 386 13.31 -16.90 14.69
CA SER A 386 12.80 -15.68 15.30
C SER A 386 11.36 -15.90 15.77
N GLN A 387 11.08 -15.53 17.01
CA GLN A 387 9.74 -15.67 17.59
C GLN A 387 8.72 -14.80 16.85
N GLY A 388 9.08 -13.56 16.54
CA GLY A 388 8.18 -12.59 15.88
C GLY A 388 6.79 -12.53 16.52
N TRP A 389 5.84 -11.96 15.79
CA TRP A 389 4.43 -11.95 16.20
C TRP A 389 3.73 -13.30 15.96
N ALA A 390 4.35 -14.18 15.20
CA ALA A 390 3.89 -15.56 15.03
C ALA A 390 4.14 -16.44 16.26
N HIS A 391 4.81 -15.93 17.29
CA HIS A 391 5.17 -16.67 18.51
C HIS A 391 5.84 -18.02 18.22
N LEU A 392 6.74 -18.07 17.22
CA LEU A 392 7.49 -19.27 16.90
C LEU A 392 8.42 -19.69 18.06
N GLY A 393 8.76 -20.95 18.11
CA GLY A 393 9.63 -21.47 19.18
C GLY A 393 8.91 -21.74 20.50
N ASN A 394 7.58 -21.77 20.51
CA ASN A 394 6.78 -22.17 21.66
C ASN A 394 6.84 -23.69 21.98
N VAL A 395 7.62 -24.44 21.20
CA VAL A 395 7.98 -25.83 21.44
C VAL A 395 9.47 -25.87 21.78
N ALA A 396 9.90 -26.78 22.67
CA ALA A 396 11.30 -26.91 23.06
C ALA A 396 12.20 -27.13 21.82
N PRO A 397 13.19 -26.28 21.58
CA PRO A 397 14.04 -26.40 20.40
C PRO A 397 15.03 -27.55 20.55
N PRO A 398 15.30 -28.29 19.47
CA PRO A 398 16.40 -29.27 19.46
C PRO A 398 17.78 -28.57 19.48
N PRO A 399 18.88 -29.29 19.79
CA PRO A 399 20.20 -28.67 19.98
C PRO A 399 20.77 -27.91 18.76
N ASN A 400 20.32 -28.24 17.56
CA ASN A 400 20.73 -27.58 16.33
C ASN A 400 19.91 -26.30 16.02
N ILE A 401 18.98 -25.89 16.89
CA ILE A 401 18.12 -24.72 16.69
C ILE A 401 18.24 -23.76 17.88
N TYR A 402 18.44 -22.49 17.57
CA TYR A 402 18.41 -21.39 18.54
C TYR A 402 17.19 -20.52 18.30
N VAL A 403 16.37 -20.34 19.32
CA VAL A 403 15.20 -19.45 19.27
C VAL A 403 15.60 -18.06 19.73
N ILE A 404 15.24 -17.03 18.95
CA ILE A 404 15.68 -15.66 19.16
C ILE A 404 14.49 -14.70 19.20
N GLY A 405 14.59 -13.65 19.99
CA GLY A 405 13.67 -12.50 19.96
C GLY A 405 13.98 -11.53 18.81
N ASP A 406 13.88 -10.24 19.12
CA ASP A 406 14.17 -9.17 18.14
C ASP A 406 15.68 -8.97 17.98
N VAL A 407 16.18 -9.12 16.76
CA VAL A 407 17.59 -8.95 16.40
C VAL A 407 17.69 -8.20 15.08
N PRO A 408 18.58 -7.20 14.96
CA PRO A 408 18.82 -6.51 13.71
C PRO A 408 19.27 -7.48 12.60
N HIS A 409 18.56 -7.44 11.47
CA HIS A 409 18.84 -8.32 10.33
C HIS A 409 20.22 -8.04 9.72
N ASP A 410 20.64 -6.79 9.67
CA ASP A 410 21.96 -6.37 9.19
C ASP A 410 23.11 -6.99 10.02
N TRP A 411 22.90 -7.18 11.33
CA TRP A 411 23.85 -7.90 12.16
C TRP A 411 23.77 -9.43 11.97
N LEU A 412 22.55 -9.98 11.97
CA LEU A 412 22.36 -11.44 12.01
C LEU A 412 22.62 -12.10 10.66
N PHE A 413 22.13 -11.51 9.56
CA PHE A 413 22.19 -12.14 8.24
C PHE A 413 23.62 -12.30 7.74
N ALA A 414 24.54 -11.41 8.09
CA ALA A 414 25.97 -11.57 7.81
C ALA A 414 26.58 -12.86 8.43
N ARG A 415 25.86 -13.54 9.34
CA ARG A 415 26.27 -14.74 10.06
C ARG A 415 25.45 -15.98 9.67
N CYS A 416 24.51 -15.81 8.74
CA CYS A 416 23.66 -16.88 8.22
C CYS A 416 24.14 -17.35 6.84
N ARG A 417 23.71 -18.54 6.43
CA ARG A 417 23.97 -19.07 5.09
C ARG A 417 22.78 -18.97 4.14
N ALA A 418 21.60 -18.79 4.68
CA ALA A 418 20.34 -18.58 3.97
C ALA A 418 19.32 -17.95 4.90
N VAL A 419 18.27 -17.36 4.34
CA VAL A 419 17.15 -16.81 5.09
C VAL A 419 15.82 -17.39 4.59
N CYS A 420 14.87 -17.60 5.51
CA CYS A 420 13.51 -18.01 5.21
C CYS A 420 12.55 -17.05 5.91
N HIS A 421 11.68 -16.40 5.14
CA HIS A 421 10.79 -15.41 5.71
C HIS A 421 9.48 -15.27 4.91
N HIS A 422 8.55 -14.43 5.42
CA HIS A 422 7.22 -14.23 4.83
C HIS A 422 7.23 -13.49 3.46
N GLY A 423 8.31 -12.83 3.09
CA GLY A 423 8.38 -12.07 1.83
C GLY A 423 8.03 -10.59 1.94
N GLY A 424 7.95 -10.02 3.15
CA GLY A 424 7.83 -8.57 3.29
C GLY A 424 9.05 -7.84 2.72
N ALA A 425 8.85 -6.68 2.09
CA ALA A 425 9.87 -5.92 1.36
C ALA A 425 11.15 -5.68 2.17
N GLY A 426 11.03 -5.29 3.44
CA GLY A 426 12.18 -5.01 4.31
C GLY A 426 13.05 -6.24 4.56
N THR A 427 12.46 -7.39 4.90
CA THR A 427 13.20 -8.62 5.15
C THR A 427 13.77 -9.21 3.86
N THR A 428 13.04 -9.10 2.74
CA THR A 428 13.53 -9.47 1.40
C THR A 428 14.76 -8.64 1.04
N SER A 429 14.68 -7.32 1.24
CA SER A 429 15.81 -6.41 1.06
C SER A 429 17.02 -6.84 1.87
N ALA A 430 16.86 -7.06 3.18
CA ALA A 430 17.95 -7.45 4.07
C ALA A 430 18.62 -8.76 3.65
N GLY A 431 17.82 -9.79 3.29
CA GLY A 431 18.34 -11.07 2.81
C GLY A 431 19.12 -10.96 1.50
N LEU A 432 18.55 -10.27 0.51
CA LEU A 432 19.19 -10.06 -0.78
C LEU A 432 20.44 -9.18 -0.68
N ARG A 433 20.42 -8.10 0.11
CA ARG A 433 21.58 -7.23 0.35
C ARG A 433 22.70 -7.97 1.09
N ALA A 434 22.37 -8.87 2.01
CA ALA A 434 23.35 -9.75 2.64
C ALA A 434 23.96 -10.77 1.65
N GLY A 435 23.41 -10.90 0.45
CA GLY A 435 23.87 -11.85 -0.58
C GLY A 435 23.48 -13.30 -0.26
N LEU A 436 22.38 -13.50 0.47
CA LEU A 436 21.95 -14.81 0.94
C LEU A 436 20.85 -15.41 0.06
N PRO A 437 20.92 -16.73 -0.21
CA PRO A 437 19.79 -17.48 -0.70
C PRO A 437 18.56 -17.26 0.16
N THR A 438 17.43 -16.96 -0.47
CA THR A 438 16.22 -16.51 0.22
C THR A 438 15.04 -17.42 -0.12
N VAL A 439 14.46 -18.06 0.90
CA VAL A 439 13.22 -18.83 0.82
C VAL A 439 12.07 -17.92 1.25
N VAL A 440 11.05 -17.79 0.41
CA VAL A 440 9.87 -16.98 0.72
C VAL A 440 8.65 -17.87 0.96
N VAL A 441 8.00 -17.67 2.11
CA VAL A 441 6.74 -18.33 2.49
C VAL A 441 5.68 -17.23 2.61
N PRO A 442 5.01 -16.85 1.50
CA PRO A 442 4.07 -15.74 1.51
C PRO A 442 2.74 -16.12 2.20
N PHE A 443 2.20 -15.17 2.95
CA PHE A 443 0.92 -15.25 3.65
C PHE A 443 -0.14 -14.41 2.92
N PHE A 444 0.19 -13.18 2.51
CA PHE A 444 -0.74 -12.23 1.87
C PHE A 444 0.01 -11.08 1.16
N GLY A 445 -0.72 -10.30 0.38
CA GLY A 445 -0.29 -9.00 -0.15
C GLY A 445 0.94 -9.08 -1.07
N ASP A 446 1.85 -8.16 -0.88
CA ASP A 446 3.10 -8.00 -1.64
C ASP A 446 4.11 -9.15 -1.45
N GLN A 447 3.88 -10.01 -0.46
CA GLN A 447 4.77 -11.13 -0.16
C GLN A 447 4.86 -12.13 -1.33
N PHE A 448 3.77 -12.31 -2.08
CA PHE A 448 3.75 -13.12 -3.31
C PHE A 448 4.57 -12.47 -4.41
N PHE A 449 4.46 -11.16 -4.57
CA PHE A 449 5.26 -10.40 -5.53
C PHE A 449 6.75 -10.54 -5.23
N TRP A 450 7.16 -10.28 -3.99
CA TRP A 450 8.57 -10.39 -3.60
C TRP A 450 9.09 -11.81 -3.68
N GLY A 451 8.27 -12.81 -3.34
CA GLY A 451 8.63 -14.23 -3.50
C GLY A 451 8.93 -14.57 -4.95
N ARG A 452 8.11 -14.09 -5.88
CA ARG A 452 8.33 -14.28 -7.32
C ARG A 452 9.59 -13.56 -7.80
N VAL A 453 9.79 -12.31 -7.39
CA VAL A 453 11.00 -11.53 -7.72
C VAL A 453 12.28 -12.24 -7.28
N VAL A 454 12.31 -12.83 -6.07
CA VAL A 454 13.45 -13.61 -5.58
C VAL A 454 13.72 -14.83 -6.44
N ALA A 455 12.68 -15.57 -6.81
CA ALA A 455 12.79 -16.77 -7.66
C ALA A 455 13.26 -16.40 -9.08
N ASP A 456 12.69 -15.38 -9.70
CA ASP A 456 13.05 -14.92 -11.04
C ASP A 456 14.50 -14.40 -11.11
N ALA A 457 14.98 -13.80 -10.02
CA ALA A 457 16.39 -13.39 -9.90
C ALA A 457 17.35 -14.58 -9.72
N GLY A 458 16.83 -15.79 -9.50
CA GLY A 458 17.63 -16.98 -9.17
C GLY A 458 18.30 -16.94 -7.80
N ALA A 459 17.86 -16.04 -6.93
CA ALA A 459 18.39 -15.86 -5.58
C ALA A 459 17.69 -16.74 -4.53
N GLY A 460 16.71 -17.54 -4.93
CA GLY A 460 15.97 -18.48 -4.08
C GLY A 460 15.12 -19.45 -4.88
N PRO A 461 14.49 -20.44 -4.22
CA PRO A 461 13.50 -21.31 -4.85
C PRO A 461 12.18 -20.57 -5.10
N GLU A 462 11.25 -21.24 -5.83
CA GLU A 462 9.87 -20.78 -5.94
C GLU A 462 9.26 -20.57 -4.55
N PRO A 463 8.45 -19.51 -4.35
CA PRO A 463 7.80 -19.25 -3.09
C PRO A 463 6.83 -20.36 -2.71
N ILE A 464 6.75 -20.69 -1.43
CA ILE A 464 5.83 -21.70 -0.89
C ILE A 464 4.73 -20.99 -0.15
N PRO A 465 3.52 -20.82 -0.73
CA PRO A 465 2.38 -20.24 0.00
C PRO A 465 2.12 -20.94 1.32
N ILE A 466 1.76 -20.19 2.36
CA ILE A 466 1.59 -20.74 3.72
C ILE A 466 0.58 -21.89 3.78
N ASP A 467 -0.48 -21.84 2.97
CA ASP A 467 -1.50 -22.88 2.85
C ASP A 467 -1.01 -24.17 2.16
N ARG A 468 0.14 -24.10 1.48
CA ARG A 468 0.83 -25.24 0.82
C ARG A 468 2.12 -25.62 1.55
N LEU A 469 2.41 -25.00 2.69
CA LEU A 469 3.65 -25.27 3.43
C LEU A 469 3.59 -26.66 4.08
N THR A 470 4.52 -27.50 3.68
CA THR A 470 4.76 -28.82 4.31
C THR A 470 6.21 -28.95 4.74
N THR A 471 6.50 -29.89 5.62
CA THR A 471 7.88 -30.20 6.00
C THR A 471 8.74 -30.55 4.79
N GLU A 472 8.20 -31.33 3.86
CA GLU A 472 8.91 -31.78 2.65
C GLU A 472 9.22 -30.62 1.70
N ALA A 473 8.25 -29.75 1.48
CA ALA A 473 8.43 -28.56 0.62
C ALA A 473 9.48 -27.62 1.22
N LEU A 474 9.44 -27.38 2.53
CA LEU A 474 10.38 -26.51 3.21
C LEU A 474 11.80 -27.14 3.25
N THR A 475 11.92 -28.45 3.48
CA THR A 475 13.18 -29.17 3.38
C THR A 475 13.80 -29.03 2.00
N ALA A 476 13.03 -29.27 0.94
CA ALA A 476 13.47 -29.11 -0.45
C ALA A 476 13.94 -27.68 -0.76
N ALA A 477 13.25 -26.67 -0.20
CA ALA A 477 13.63 -25.27 -0.35
C ALA A 477 14.99 -24.96 0.35
N PHE A 478 15.21 -25.49 1.55
CA PHE A 478 16.50 -25.35 2.24
C PHE A 478 17.64 -26.04 1.48
N ASP A 479 17.39 -27.21 0.89
CA ASP A 479 18.37 -27.90 0.05
C ASP A 479 18.65 -27.14 -1.25
N ALA A 480 17.62 -26.49 -1.84
CA ALA A 480 17.82 -25.63 -3.01
C ALA A 480 18.77 -24.47 -2.72
N CYS A 481 18.72 -23.89 -1.51
CA CYS A 481 19.64 -22.82 -1.08
C CYS A 481 21.12 -23.27 -0.99
N ARG A 482 21.40 -24.58 -0.95
CA ARG A 482 22.77 -25.12 -0.97
C ARG A 482 23.38 -25.18 -2.36
N ARG A 483 22.54 -25.10 -3.42
CA ARG A 483 23.03 -25.17 -4.80
C ARG A 483 23.97 -24.01 -5.08
N GLN A 484 25.12 -24.31 -5.67
CA GLN A 484 26.13 -23.31 -5.97
C GLN A 484 25.59 -22.16 -6.80
N GLN A 485 24.81 -22.45 -7.83
CA GLN A 485 24.20 -21.44 -8.70
C GLN A 485 23.31 -20.44 -7.93
N VAL A 486 22.49 -20.92 -6.97
CA VAL A 486 21.62 -20.04 -6.17
C VAL A 486 22.46 -19.14 -5.27
N ARG A 487 23.50 -19.68 -4.64
CA ARG A 487 24.41 -18.91 -3.78
C ARG A 487 25.20 -17.85 -4.56
N GLU A 488 25.69 -18.18 -5.74
CA GLU A 488 26.42 -17.26 -6.61
C GLU A 488 25.51 -16.13 -7.06
N ARG A 489 24.28 -16.44 -7.51
CA ARG A 489 23.29 -15.44 -7.91
C ARG A 489 22.90 -14.52 -6.76
N ALA A 490 22.62 -15.07 -5.58
CA ALA A 490 22.31 -14.27 -4.40
C ALA A 490 23.49 -13.35 -4.02
N SER A 491 24.72 -13.86 -4.02
CA SER A 491 25.93 -13.09 -3.71
C SER A 491 26.18 -11.95 -4.72
N GLU A 492 26.06 -12.24 -6.02
CA GLU A 492 26.20 -11.26 -7.11
C GLU A 492 25.15 -10.15 -6.97
N LEU A 493 23.90 -10.53 -6.77
CA LEU A 493 22.80 -9.58 -6.55
C LEU A 493 23.06 -8.70 -5.32
N GLY A 494 23.44 -9.32 -4.20
CA GLY A 494 23.77 -8.59 -2.98
C GLY A 494 24.88 -7.56 -3.17
N GLY A 495 25.93 -7.92 -3.93
CA GLY A 495 26.99 -6.98 -4.30
C GLY A 495 26.48 -5.77 -5.06
N ARG A 496 25.61 -5.98 -6.05
CA ARG A 496 24.97 -4.89 -6.83
C ARG A 496 24.08 -4.02 -5.95
N LEU A 497 23.27 -4.61 -5.09
CA LEU A 497 22.35 -3.89 -4.21
C LEU A 497 23.07 -3.00 -3.21
N ARG A 498 24.21 -3.45 -2.65
CA ARG A 498 25.02 -2.64 -1.73
C ARG A 498 25.76 -1.48 -2.40
N ALA A 499 26.05 -1.59 -3.70
CA ALA A 499 26.74 -0.54 -4.44
C ALA A 499 25.90 0.71 -4.70
N ILE A 500 24.57 0.64 -4.50
CA ILE A 500 23.63 1.72 -4.80
C ILE A 500 23.08 2.29 -3.50
N ASN A 501 23.24 3.60 -3.29
CA ASN A 501 22.67 4.30 -2.14
C ASN A 501 21.20 4.65 -2.39
N GLY A 502 20.29 3.84 -1.83
CA GLY A 502 18.84 4.04 -1.97
C GLY A 502 18.33 5.31 -1.30
N VAL A 503 18.97 5.74 -0.21
CA VAL A 503 18.58 6.98 0.49
C VAL A 503 18.83 8.20 -0.38
N GLU A 504 20.02 8.31 -0.99
CA GLU A 504 20.34 9.43 -1.89
C GLU A 504 19.43 9.46 -3.11
N LEU A 505 19.09 8.28 -3.68
CA LEU A 505 18.15 8.21 -4.81
C LEU A 505 16.74 8.65 -4.42
N ALA A 506 16.24 8.23 -3.24
CA ALA A 506 14.92 8.63 -2.77
C ALA A 506 14.86 10.14 -2.44
N VAL A 507 15.88 10.67 -1.78
CA VAL A 507 15.97 12.11 -1.48
C VAL A 507 16.09 12.92 -2.78
N HIS A 508 16.92 12.48 -3.73
CA HIS A 508 17.03 13.13 -5.04
C HIS A 508 15.68 13.12 -5.77
N SER A 509 14.95 12.02 -5.75
CA SER A 509 13.60 11.95 -6.32
C SER A 509 12.64 12.95 -5.66
N ILE A 510 12.62 13.04 -4.33
CA ILE A 510 11.83 14.05 -3.62
C ILE A 510 12.21 15.46 -4.08
N GLU A 511 13.50 15.80 -4.04
CA GLU A 511 13.99 17.15 -4.34
C GLU A 511 13.76 17.56 -5.80
N ARG A 512 13.94 16.65 -6.76
CA ARG A 512 13.76 16.97 -8.19
C ARG A 512 12.31 17.23 -8.58
N HIS A 513 11.37 16.70 -7.81
CA HIS A 513 9.93 16.91 -8.01
C HIS A 513 9.37 18.10 -7.22
N LEU A 514 10.22 18.79 -6.46
CA LEU A 514 9.80 20.02 -5.83
C LEU A 514 9.54 21.10 -6.89
N PRO A 515 8.59 22.01 -6.62
CA PRO A 515 8.29 23.11 -7.52
C PRO A 515 9.54 23.94 -7.86
N ALA A 516 9.62 24.39 -9.10
CA ALA A 516 10.72 25.25 -9.53
C ALA A 516 10.80 26.53 -8.69
N PRO A 517 11.98 27.20 -8.58
CA PRO A 517 12.13 28.45 -7.83
C PRO A 517 11.14 29.57 -8.22
N ALA A 518 10.62 29.50 -9.45
CA ALA A 518 9.57 30.41 -9.92
C ALA A 518 8.23 30.25 -9.18
N MET A 519 8.05 29.19 -8.42
CA MET A 519 6.85 28.90 -7.62
C MET A 519 6.95 29.37 -6.18
N TYR A 520 8.01 30.08 -5.81
CA TYR A 520 8.13 30.66 -4.49
C TYR A 520 7.35 31.97 -4.37
N CYS A 521 7.01 32.33 -3.15
CA CYS A 521 6.31 33.56 -2.83
C CYS A 521 7.09 34.78 -3.31
N SER A 522 6.44 35.66 -4.06
CA SER A 522 7.06 36.87 -4.57
C SER A 522 7.48 37.86 -3.46
N GLU A 523 6.79 37.80 -2.30
CA GLU A 523 7.04 38.65 -1.13
C GLU A 523 8.01 38.01 -0.12
N ASN A 524 8.11 36.70 -0.13
CA ASN A 524 9.02 35.97 0.75
C ASN A 524 9.54 34.72 0.03
N PRO A 525 10.73 34.82 -0.59
CA PRO A 525 11.32 33.72 -1.36
C PRO A 525 11.63 32.46 -0.57
N ASP A 526 11.64 32.53 0.75
CA ASP A 526 11.86 31.38 1.62
C ASP A 526 10.59 30.50 1.80
N HIS A 527 9.46 30.98 1.27
CA HIS A 527 8.20 30.27 1.37
C HIS A 527 7.67 29.87 -0.01
N LEU A 528 7.12 28.67 -0.11
CA LEU A 528 6.41 28.26 -1.33
C LEU A 528 5.14 29.11 -1.51
N ALA A 529 4.89 29.53 -2.75
CA ALA A 529 3.66 30.21 -3.10
C ALA A 529 2.52 29.20 -3.14
N VAL A 530 1.44 29.46 -2.41
CA VAL A 530 0.23 28.64 -2.38
C VAL A 530 -1.00 29.38 -2.93
N LEU A 531 -0.86 30.69 -3.16
CA LEU A 531 -1.91 31.58 -3.64
C LEU A 531 -1.38 32.49 -4.75
N PHE A 532 -2.25 32.88 -5.67
CA PHE A 532 -2.00 33.90 -6.68
C PHE A 532 -2.95 35.06 -6.45
N CYS A 533 -2.43 36.28 -6.41
CA CYS A 533 -3.24 37.49 -6.30
C CYS A 533 -3.52 38.07 -7.69
N ASP A 534 -4.77 38.01 -8.15
CA ASP A 534 -5.18 38.53 -9.46
C ASP A 534 -4.91 40.02 -9.61
N ARG A 535 -5.17 40.79 -8.56
CA ARG A 535 -5.01 42.24 -8.57
C ARG A 535 -3.57 42.67 -8.73
N CYS A 536 -2.62 41.96 -8.09
CA CYS A 536 -1.20 42.33 -8.07
C CYS A 536 -0.37 41.50 -9.04
N GLY A 537 -0.90 40.41 -9.61
CA GLY A 537 -0.18 39.50 -10.50
C GLY A 537 0.97 38.77 -9.82
N VAL A 538 0.92 38.56 -8.50
CA VAL A 538 2.02 37.99 -7.72
C VAL A 538 1.60 36.68 -7.05
N ARG A 539 2.61 35.82 -6.86
CA ARG A 539 2.48 34.54 -6.16
C ARG A 539 2.77 34.75 -4.69
N LEU A 540 1.97 34.17 -3.81
CA LEU A 540 2.00 34.43 -2.38
C LEU A 540 1.97 33.13 -1.56
N CYS A 541 2.75 33.10 -0.48
CA CYS A 541 2.49 32.14 0.58
C CYS A 541 1.27 32.55 1.42
N GLY A 542 0.68 31.61 2.15
CA GLY A 542 -0.50 31.89 2.97
C GLY A 542 -0.29 32.96 4.03
N ARG A 543 0.93 33.20 4.48
CA ARG A 543 1.27 34.29 5.42
C ARG A 543 1.25 35.64 4.72
N CYS A 544 1.95 35.79 3.60
CA CYS A 544 2.02 37.06 2.87
C CYS A 544 0.65 37.44 2.29
N SER A 545 -0.15 36.48 1.84
CA SER A 545 -1.53 36.72 1.41
C SER A 545 -2.37 37.38 2.50
N ARG A 546 -2.27 36.92 3.74
CA ARG A 546 -3.03 37.49 4.86
C ARG A 546 -2.52 38.85 5.33
N LEU A 547 -1.20 39.09 5.22
CA LEU A 547 -0.56 40.31 5.73
C LEU A 547 -0.60 41.45 4.73
N ALA A 548 -0.22 41.19 3.48
CA ALA A 548 -0.02 42.23 2.46
C ALA A 548 -1.16 42.33 1.44
N HIS A 549 -1.98 41.29 1.30
CA HIS A 549 -3.03 41.20 0.29
C HIS A 549 -4.42 40.96 0.91
N ALA A 550 -4.61 41.31 2.17
CA ALA A 550 -5.92 41.24 2.82
C ALA A 550 -6.93 42.10 2.05
N GLY A 551 -8.06 41.49 1.66
CA GLY A 551 -9.08 42.14 0.83
C GLY A 551 -8.85 42.11 -0.68
N HIS A 552 -7.77 41.53 -1.18
CA HIS A 552 -7.61 41.21 -2.59
C HIS A 552 -8.23 39.83 -2.89
N VAL A 553 -8.70 39.66 -4.12
CA VAL A 553 -9.09 38.32 -4.60
C VAL A 553 -7.82 37.52 -4.81
N VAL A 554 -7.70 36.42 -4.09
CA VAL A 554 -6.60 35.46 -4.22
C VAL A 554 -7.18 34.10 -4.55
N HIS A 555 -6.58 33.43 -5.52
CA HIS A 555 -6.92 32.07 -5.91
C HIS A 555 -5.85 31.11 -5.41
N PRO A 556 -6.19 29.86 -5.11
CA PRO A 556 -5.20 28.82 -4.89
C PRO A 556 -4.22 28.81 -6.07
N TYR A 557 -2.94 29.02 -5.79
CA TYR A 557 -1.89 28.78 -6.78
C TYR A 557 -1.79 27.27 -6.94
N ARG A 558 -2.38 26.77 -8.01
CA ARG A 558 -2.26 25.34 -8.32
C ARG A 558 -0.83 25.08 -8.72
N TYR A 559 -0.07 24.40 -7.86
CA TYR A 559 1.18 23.73 -8.24
C TYR A 559 0.92 22.73 -9.37
N VAL A 560 -0.30 22.39 -9.57
CA VAL A 560 -0.87 21.45 -10.49
C VAL A 560 -1.55 22.17 -11.63
N ASP A 561 -0.80 22.97 -12.37
CA ASP A 561 -0.90 22.93 -13.82
C ASP A 561 0.13 21.88 -14.28
N TRP A 562 -0.12 20.66 -13.87
CA TRP A 562 0.61 19.48 -14.28
C TRP A 562 0.25 19.26 -15.73
N GLY A 563 0.94 20.02 -16.62
CA GLY A 563 0.87 20.01 -18.07
C GLY A 563 -0.43 19.53 -18.67
N GLY A 564 -1.38 20.45 -18.92
CA GLY A 564 -2.51 20.40 -19.87
C GLY A 564 -3.03 19.07 -20.39
N GLY A 565 -3.01 18.00 -19.61
CA GLY A 565 -3.68 16.76 -19.90
C GLY A 565 -5.10 16.85 -19.37
N SER A 566 -6.09 16.61 -20.22
CA SER A 566 -7.49 16.46 -19.85
C SER A 566 -7.60 15.60 -18.58
N PRO A 567 -8.43 15.94 -17.58
CA PRO A 567 -8.60 15.18 -16.34
C PRO A 567 -9.24 13.79 -16.53
N HIS A 568 -9.09 13.19 -17.66
CA HIS A 568 -9.68 11.90 -18.04
C HIS A 568 -8.59 10.92 -18.49
N GLY A 569 -7.68 10.60 -17.58
CA GLY A 569 -6.81 9.42 -17.73
C GLY A 569 -7.62 8.13 -17.74
N LEU A 570 -7.02 7.03 -18.18
CA LEU A 570 -7.67 5.71 -18.26
C LEU A 570 -8.26 5.26 -16.92
N VAL A 571 -7.66 5.66 -15.80
CA VAL A 571 -8.11 5.34 -14.44
C VAL A 571 -9.33 6.20 -14.08
N GLY A 572 -9.37 7.49 -14.44
CA GLY A 572 -10.56 8.34 -14.30
C GLY A 572 -11.73 7.82 -15.12
N GLU A 573 -11.47 7.31 -16.33
CA GLU A 573 -12.50 6.68 -17.16
C GLU A 573 -13.00 5.34 -16.59
N LEU A 574 -12.12 4.54 -15.97
CA LEU A 574 -12.48 3.35 -15.20
C LEU A 574 -13.29 3.71 -13.96
N ALA A 575 -12.89 4.78 -13.27
CA ALA A 575 -13.52 5.27 -12.06
C ALA A 575 -14.95 5.81 -12.32
N ASP A 576 -15.14 6.62 -13.38
CA ASP A 576 -16.48 7.02 -13.87
C ASP A 576 -17.38 5.81 -14.12
N LEU A 577 -16.79 4.79 -14.67
CA LEU A 577 -17.42 3.56 -15.08
C LEU A 577 -17.93 2.73 -13.91
N VAL A 578 -17.17 2.69 -12.81
CA VAL A 578 -17.55 1.98 -11.60
C VAL A 578 -18.48 2.82 -10.72
N GLY A 579 -18.38 4.14 -10.80
CA GLY A 579 -19.41 5.01 -10.26
C GLY A 579 -20.78 4.68 -10.85
N ASP A 580 -20.86 4.53 -12.17
CA ASP A 580 -22.10 4.09 -12.85
C ASP A 580 -22.52 2.67 -12.45
N ALA A 581 -21.54 1.76 -12.19
CA ALA A 581 -21.82 0.39 -11.75
C ALA A 581 -22.23 0.33 -10.26
N ALA A 582 -21.66 1.16 -9.41
CA ALA A 582 -22.09 1.30 -8.02
C ALA A 582 -23.51 1.89 -7.93
N GLN A 583 -23.85 2.86 -8.80
CA GLN A 583 -25.22 3.37 -8.93
C GLN A 583 -26.18 2.31 -9.48
N ALA A 584 -25.74 1.51 -10.45
CA ALA A 584 -26.54 0.40 -10.98
C ALA A 584 -26.74 -0.72 -9.94
N LEU A 585 -25.74 -0.98 -9.10
CA LEU A 585 -25.82 -1.90 -7.97
C LEU A 585 -26.80 -1.38 -6.91
N HIS A 586 -26.74 -0.09 -6.59
CA HIS A 586 -27.67 0.56 -5.68
C HIS A 586 -29.11 0.52 -6.22
N ALA A 587 -29.30 0.77 -7.52
CA ALA A 587 -30.60 0.65 -8.18
C ALA A 587 -31.10 -0.80 -8.24
N GLY A 588 -30.22 -1.77 -8.55
CA GLY A 588 -30.56 -3.19 -8.59
C GLY A 588 -30.84 -3.78 -7.20
N LEU A 589 -30.16 -3.31 -6.15
CA LEU A 589 -30.48 -3.66 -4.76
C LEU A 589 -31.77 -3.01 -4.29
N ALA A 590 -32.11 -1.82 -4.78
CA ALA A 590 -33.39 -1.18 -4.50
C ALA A 590 -34.57 -1.92 -5.17
N GLU A 591 -34.37 -2.55 -6.33
CA GLU A 591 -35.38 -3.40 -6.97
C GLU A 591 -35.55 -4.78 -6.29
N LEU A 592 -34.52 -5.28 -5.61
CA LEU A 592 -34.58 -6.51 -4.82
C LEU A 592 -35.24 -6.31 -3.45
N VAL A 593 -35.43 -5.08 -3.01
CA VAL A 593 -36.18 -4.72 -1.79
C VAL A 593 -37.55 -4.24 -2.23
N PRO A 594 -38.65 -5.01 -2.02
CA PRO A 594 -39.99 -4.53 -2.35
C PRO A 594 -40.29 -3.25 -1.58
N SER A 595 -40.51 -2.19 -2.32
CA SER A 595 -41.09 -0.89 -1.97
C SER A 595 -41.23 -0.53 -0.48
N VAL A 596 -40.25 0.20 0.03
CA VAL A 596 -40.51 1.15 1.10
C VAL A 596 -40.82 2.49 0.42
N THR A 597 -42.09 2.79 0.21
CA THR A 597 -42.50 4.10 -0.24
C THR A 597 -42.15 5.12 0.85
N SER A 598 -41.27 6.05 0.54
CA SER A 598 -41.07 7.25 1.36
C SER A 598 -42.27 8.16 1.21
N SER A 599 -43.24 8.10 2.12
CA SER A 599 -44.16 9.18 2.32
C SER A 599 -43.48 10.26 3.16
N ARG A 600 -43.53 11.48 2.71
CA ARG A 600 -43.03 12.70 3.37
C ARG A 600 -43.85 13.12 4.59
N ASP A 601 -44.31 12.19 5.42
CA ASP A 601 -45.04 12.53 6.64
C ASP A 601 -44.45 11.80 7.82
N GLY A 602 -44.21 12.56 8.88
CA GLY A 602 -43.47 12.14 10.07
C GLY A 602 -44.06 10.90 10.75
N VAL A 603 -43.22 9.96 11.05
CA VAL A 603 -43.53 8.79 11.87
C VAL A 603 -43.56 9.23 13.33
N VAL A 604 -44.78 9.33 13.87
CA VAL A 604 -45.03 9.38 15.32
C VAL A 604 -44.89 7.96 15.85
N PHE A 605 -43.92 7.70 16.73
CA PHE A 605 -43.88 6.48 17.50
C PHE A 605 -44.87 6.53 18.65
N SER A 606 -45.90 5.67 18.61
CA SER A 606 -46.72 5.40 19.78
C SER A 606 -46.04 4.32 20.63
N ASP A 607 -45.86 4.60 21.91
CA ASP A 607 -45.33 3.70 22.93
C ASP A 607 -46.18 2.42 23.06
N GLY A 608 -45.47 1.31 23.15
CA GLY A 608 -45.97 0.09 23.74
C GLY A 608 -46.01 -1.15 22.85
N GLU A 609 -44.85 -1.76 22.62
CA GLU A 609 -44.73 -3.22 22.57
C GLU A 609 -43.23 -3.61 22.59
N SER A 610 -42.83 -4.37 23.59
CA SER A 610 -41.50 -4.95 23.74
C SER A 610 -41.26 -5.99 22.64
N PRO A 611 -40.11 -5.98 21.95
CA PRO A 611 -39.82 -6.93 20.88
C PRO A 611 -39.61 -8.34 21.43
N SER A 612 -40.35 -9.29 20.88
CA SER A 612 -40.21 -10.70 21.15
C SER A 612 -38.84 -11.25 20.80
N ASN A 613 -38.35 -12.22 21.54
CA ASN A 613 -37.04 -12.86 21.45
C ASN A 613 -36.71 -13.55 20.11
N ALA A 614 -37.64 -13.57 19.14
CA ALA A 614 -37.48 -14.14 17.81
C ALA A 614 -36.69 -13.26 16.82
N ASP A 615 -36.48 -11.97 17.12
CA ASP A 615 -35.89 -11.01 16.19
C ASP A 615 -34.35 -10.82 16.34
N ARG A 616 -33.74 -11.54 17.28
CA ARG A 616 -32.29 -11.38 17.55
C ARG A 616 -31.34 -12.17 16.64
N GLY A 617 -31.86 -13.00 15.76
CA GLY A 617 -31.06 -14.00 15.04
C GLY A 617 -31.07 -13.96 13.50
N ASP A 618 -31.83 -13.09 12.84
CA ASP A 618 -31.91 -13.08 11.38
C ASP A 618 -30.81 -12.19 10.76
N PRO A 619 -29.74 -12.79 10.16
CA PRO A 619 -28.64 -12.04 9.53
C PRO A 619 -29.12 -11.20 8.34
N ILE A 620 -30.16 -11.63 7.63
CA ILE A 620 -30.69 -10.96 6.44
C ILE A 620 -31.39 -9.65 6.82
N ARG A 621 -32.13 -9.63 7.95
CA ARG A 621 -32.74 -8.41 8.46
C ARG A 621 -31.72 -7.39 8.96
N LYS A 622 -30.62 -7.83 9.56
CA LYS A 622 -29.50 -6.96 9.96
C LYS A 622 -28.81 -6.39 8.73
N LEU A 623 -28.55 -7.20 7.71
CA LEU A 623 -27.99 -6.76 6.43
C LEU A 623 -28.88 -5.73 5.74
N ARG A 624 -30.21 -5.94 5.73
CA ARG A 624 -31.17 -4.97 5.18
C ARG A 624 -31.18 -3.64 5.93
N ARG A 625 -31.07 -3.64 7.26
CA ARG A 625 -30.98 -2.39 8.05
C ARG A 625 -29.67 -1.66 7.80
N TRP A 626 -28.58 -2.40 7.66
CA TRP A 626 -27.26 -1.83 7.35
C TRP A 626 -27.22 -1.23 5.93
N LEU A 627 -27.73 -1.93 4.92
CA LEU A 627 -27.86 -1.42 3.55
C LEU A 627 -28.80 -0.21 3.45
N ALA A 628 -29.81 -0.12 4.31
CA ALA A 628 -30.71 1.04 4.37
C ALA A 628 -30.13 2.24 5.14
N SER A 629 -29.03 2.05 5.88
CA SER A 629 -28.27 3.12 6.55
C SER A 629 -27.14 3.68 5.70
N TRP A 630 -26.96 3.11 4.53
CA TRP A 630 -26.10 3.59 3.44
C TRP A 630 -26.97 4.33 2.40
#